data_476f27c0a34232bd2822addf084b65e9
#
_entry.id   476f27c0a34232bd2822addf084b65e9
#
_cell.length_a   1.000
_cell.length_b   1.000
_cell.length_c   1.000
_cell.angle_alpha   90.00
_cell.angle_beta   90.00
_cell.angle_gamma   90.00
#
_symmetry.space_group_name_H-M   'P 1'
#
loop_
_entity.id
_entity.type
_entity.pdbx_description
1 polymer ?
#
loop_
_entity_poly.entity_id
_entity_poly.type
_entity_poly.pdbx_seq_one_letter_code
_entity_poly.pdbx_strand_id
1 'polypeptide(L)'
;EISEFIEFTSLIGKSLYHVQGGGGNCSLKLGNKMYVKASGTLLKDIHSLDQLCCIDFNKVNILLEKFNRNNNEFDNRIKKMSENGLKPSIETGFHSILGKFVLHTHSVYANTLNCSFQGKELISKIFPQAILVDYALPGLEVSQKILKMVRELKFPNSGIIFLENHGLICWSEKVKDLKNLYNNVHDEIKKNLKFFKEINIKNETQLPNPTIKECLFPDQVVFAGHEINSTTKVENIFAYNEIIKNINLNNYDPKFLSLFDCNQIINLDSEKFRQKLSK
;
A
#
# COMPACT_ATOMS: atom_id res chain seq x y z
N GLU A 1 14.71 -1.66 18.29
CA GLU A 1 14.24 -1.83 16.91
C GLU A 1 12.71 -1.92 16.81
N ILE A 2 12.01 -2.77 17.63
CA ILE A 2 10.55 -2.93 17.52
C ILE A 2 9.83 -1.62 17.80
N SER A 3 10.09 -0.97 18.93
CA SER A 3 9.53 0.34 19.27
C SER A 3 9.84 1.38 18.20
N GLU A 4 11.08 1.41 17.73
CA GLU A 4 11.54 2.34 16.70
C GLU A 4 10.82 2.11 15.37
N PHE A 5 10.55 0.86 14.98
CA PHE A 5 9.77 0.52 13.80
C PHE A 5 8.32 0.97 13.92
N ILE A 6 7.68 0.68 15.04
CA ILE A 6 6.30 1.08 15.32
C ILE A 6 6.16 2.62 15.32
N GLU A 7 7.06 3.31 15.99
CA GLU A 7 7.09 4.78 16.02
C GLU A 7 7.26 5.36 14.61
N PHE A 8 8.19 4.82 13.82
CA PHE A 8 8.43 5.27 12.45
C PHE A 8 7.21 5.06 11.56
N THR A 9 6.61 3.86 11.58
CA THR A 9 5.44 3.56 10.73
C THR A 9 4.22 4.36 11.16
N SER A 10 4.01 4.58 12.47
CA SER A 10 2.97 5.45 13.00
C SER A 10 3.16 6.91 12.56
N LEU A 11 4.40 7.42 12.58
CA LEU A 11 4.72 8.77 12.11
C LEU A 11 4.40 8.93 10.61
N ILE A 12 4.79 7.96 9.78
CA ILE A 12 4.44 7.95 8.35
C ILE A 12 2.92 7.94 8.16
N GLY A 13 2.19 7.15 8.96
CA GLY A 13 0.72 7.06 8.93
C GLY A 13 -0.02 8.35 9.30
N LYS A 14 0.66 9.33 9.93
CA LYS A 14 0.07 10.65 10.25
C LYS A 14 0.05 11.61 9.06
N SER A 15 0.84 11.36 8.02
CA SER A 15 0.92 12.22 6.84
C SER A 15 -0.02 11.72 5.74
N LEU A 16 -0.97 12.56 5.34
CA LEU A 16 -1.88 12.29 4.21
C LEU A 16 -1.16 12.18 2.87
N TYR A 17 0.07 12.70 2.77
CA TYR A 17 0.91 12.52 1.57
C TYR A 17 1.54 11.13 1.50
N HIS A 18 1.47 10.34 2.57
CA HIS A 18 2.00 8.98 2.61
C HIS A 18 0.92 7.90 2.77
N VAL A 19 -0.12 8.18 3.58
CA VAL A 19 -1.18 7.19 3.89
C VAL A 19 -2.52 7.89 4.06
N GLN A 20 -3.60 7.30 3.53
CA GLN A 20 -4.96 7.83 3.64
C GLN A 20 -5.87 6.76 4.25
N GLY A 21 -6.64 7.16 5.25
CA GLY A 21 -7.58 6.27 5.95
C GLY A 21 -6.93 4.98 6.42
N GLY A 22 -7.57 3.87 6.16
CA GLY A 22 -7.08 2.53 6.48
C GLY A 22 -6.06 1.96 5.50
N GLY A 23 -5.61 2.76 4.50
CA GLY A 23 -4.62 2.36 3.51
C GLY A 23 -3.23 2.14 4.08
N GLY A 24 -2.33 1.62 3.26
CA GLY A 24 -0.98 1.26 3.65
C GLY A 24 -0.93 0.20 4.76
N ASN A 25 0.20 -0.39 4.97
CA ASN A 25 0.41 -1.33 6.07
C ASN A 25 1.90 -1.54 6.40
N CYS A 26 2.13 -2.20 7.52
CA CYS A 26 3.47 -2.54 7.97
C CYS A 26 3.49 -3.95 8.54
N SER A 27 4.67 -4.56 8.54
CA SER A 27 4.90 -5.80 9.26
C SER A 27 6.33 -5.92 9.78
N LEU A 28 6.49 -6.72 10.82
CA LEU A 28 7.79 -7.14 11.32
C LEU A 28 7.80 -8.63 11.65
N LYS A 29 8.96 -9.28 11.51
CA LYS A 29 9.14 -10.71 11.77
C LYS A 29 10.01 -10.95 13.00
N LEU A 30 9.58 -11.86 13.87
CA LEU A 30 10.28 -12.33 15.07
C LEU A 30 10.22 -13.85 15.11
N GLY A 31 11.35 -14.52 14.93
CA GLY A 31 11.38 -15.98 14.76
C GLY A 31 10.54 -16.41 13.57
N ASN A 32 9.57 -17.30 13.78
CA ASN A 32 8.64 -17.76 12.75
C ASN A 32 7.32 -16.95 12.70
N LYS A 33 7.18 -15.93 13.54
CA LYS A 33 5.99 -15.08 13.59
C LYS A 33 6.19 -13.78 12.82
N MET A 34 5.14 -13.36 12.15
CA MET A 34 4.99 -12.05 11.56
C MET A 34 3.87 -11.30 12.26
N TYR A 35 4.15 -10.06 12.59
CA TYR A 35 3.19 -9.11 13.13
C TYR A 35 2.87 -8.12 12.04
N VAL A 36 1.67 -8.20 11.48
CA VAL A 36 1.21 -7.41 10.34
C VAL A 36 0.01 -6.55 10.73
N LYS A 37 -0.10 -5.35 10.16
CA LYS A 37 -1.23 -4.45 10.43
C LYS A 37 -2.56 -5.18 10.27
N ALA A 38 -3.42 -5.06 11.28
CA ALA A 38 -4.77 -5.61 11.23
C ALA A 38 -5.66 -4.80 10.26
N SER A 39 -6.57 -5.49 9.58
CA SER A 39 -7.56 -4.87 8.70
C SER A 39 -8.49 -3.96 9.50
N GLY A 40 -8.65 -2.72 9.06
CA GLY A 40 -9.45 -1.70 9.74
C GLY A 40 -8.70 -0.85 10.77
N THR A 41 -7.46 -1.20 11.13
CA THR A 41 -6.62 -0.34 11.97
C THR A 41 -5.94 0.73 11.11
N LEU A 42 -5.88 1.97 11.62
CA LEU A 42 -5.11 3.04 10.97
C LEU A 42 -3.62 2.91 11.33
N LEU A 43 -2.73 3.11 10.36
CA LEU A 43 -1.29 2.98 10.59
C LEU A 43 -0.80 3.95 11.66
N LYS A 44 -1.36 5.15 11.72
CA LYS A 44 -1.04 6.20 12.72
C LYS A 44 -1.41 5.83 14.17
N ASP A 45 -2.33 4.88 14.35
CA ASP A 45 -2.86 4.51 15.67
C ASP A 45 -2.18 3.24 16.23
N ILE A 46 -1.19 2.70 15.53
CA ILE A 46 -0.40 1.57 16.00
C ILE A 46 0.71 2.08 16.90
N HIS A 47 0.68 1.70 18.18
CA HIS A 47 1.63 2.11 19.21
C HIS A 47 2.34 0.95 19.90
N SER A 48 1.87 -0.28 19.67
CA SER A 48 2.40 -1.49 20.31
C SER A 48 2.21 -2.73 19.43
N LEU A 49 2.98 -3.77 19.73
CA LEU A 49 3.02 -5.01 18.94
C LEU A 49 1.69 -5.80 19.02
N ASP A 50 0.98 -5.72 20.13
CA ASP A 50 -0.30 -6.40 20.37
C ASP A 50 -1.46 -5.85 19.52
N GLN A 51 -1.31 -4.67 18.95
CA GLN A 51 -2.25 -4.10 17.98
C GLN A 51 -2.06 -4.66 16.56
N LEU A 52 -1.00 -5.42 16.33
CA LEU A 52 -0.74 -6.09 15.06
C LEU A 52 -1.27 -7.54 15.08
N CYS A 53 -1.75 -8.01 13.94
CA CYS A 53 -2.14 -9.39 13.75
C CYS A 53 -0.91 -10.30 13.77
N CYS A 54 -0.89 -11.29 14.68
CA CYS A 54 0.18 -12.29 14.78
C CYS A 54 -0.16 -13.51 13.91
N ILE A 55 0.78 -13.90 13.04
CA ILE A 55 0.60 -15.02 12.10
C ILE A 55 1.94 -15.71 11.82
N ASP A 56 1.93 -17.03 11.60
CA ASP A 56 3.10 -17.78 11.13
C ASP A 56 3.31 -17.51 9.63
N PHE A 57 4.35 -16.72 9.29
CA PHE A 57 4.59 -16.32 7.90
C PHE A 57 5.04 -17.47 7.00
N ASN A 58 5.62 -18.54 7.54
CA ASN A 58 6.00 -19.71 6.74
C ASN A 58 4.75 -20.44 6.24
N LYS A 59 3.69 -20.51 7.06
CA LYS A 59 2.39 -21.08 6.63
C LYS A 59 1.75 -20.22 5.54
N VAL A 60 1.86 -18.89 5.66
CA VAL A 60 1.39 -17.95 4.63
C VAL A 60 2.15 -18.15 3.32
N ASN A 61 3.48 -18.29 3.36
CA ASN A 61 4.31 -18.52 2.18
C ASN A 61 3.95 -19.83 1.47
N ILE A 62 3.79 -20.92 2.24
CA ILE A 62 3.38 -22.22 1.69
C ILE A 62 2.00 -22.12 1.02
N LEU A 63 1.07 -21.39 1.65
CA LEU A 63 -0.25 -21.15 1.07
C LEU A 63 -0.14 -20.34 -0.22
N LEU A 64 0.58 -19.22 -0.21
CA LEU A 64 0.75 -18.31 -1.34
C LEU A 64 1.33 -19.02 -2.58
N GLU A 65 2.33 -19.88 -2.38
CA GLU A 65 2.98 -20.64 -3.47
C GLU A 65 2.05 -21.63 -4.17
N LYS A 66 1.16 -22.26 -3.41
CA LYS A 66 0.32 -23.35 -3.89
C LYS A 66 -1.11 -22.93 -4.25
N PHE A 67 -1.46 -21.67 -3.94
CA PHE A 67 -2.83 -21.23 -4.06
C PHE A 67 -3.15 -20.77 -5.49
N ASN A 68 -4.17 -21.37 -6.09
CA ASN A 68 -4.61 -21.11 -7.48
C ASN A 68 -6.09 -20.75 -7.60
N ARG A 69 -6.71 -20.34 -6.49
CA ARG A 69 -8.12 -19.96 -6.43
C ARG A 69 -8.25 -18.44 -6.33
N ASN A 70 -9.46 -17.96 -5.99
CA ASN A 70 -9.76 -16.53 -5.92
C ASN A 70 -9.25 -15.85 -4.63
N ASN A 71 -9.15 -14.51 -4.67
CA ASN A 71 -8.70 -13.68 -3.56
C ASN A 71 -9.52 -13.90 -2.28
N ASN A 72 -10.85 -13.99 -2.35
CA ASN A 72 -11.70 -14.13 -1.17
C ASN A 72 -11.42 -15.42 -0.40
N GLU A 73 -11.18 -16.54 -1.12
CA GLU A 73 -10.81 -17.80 -0.46
C GLU A 73 -9.42 -17.74 0.16
N PHE A 74 -8.46 -17.09 -0.50
CA PHE A 74 -7.13 -16.87 0.05
C PHE A 74 -7.19 -16.04 1.32
N ASP A 75 -7.89 -14.89 1.30
CA ASP A 75 -8.08 -14.01 2.46
C ASP A 75 -8.74 -14.73 3.63
N ASN A 76 -9.76 -15.55 3.36
CA ASN A 76 -10.42 -16.37 4.38
C ASN A 76 -9.49 -17.41 5.01
N ARG A 77 -8.57 -18.00 4.25
CA ARG A 77 -7.57 -18.93 4.80
C ARG A 77 -6.54 -18.20 5.64
N ILE A 78 -6.02 -17.06 5.19
CA ILE A 78 -5.09 -16.22 5.94
C ILE A 78 -5.74 -15.79 7.28
N LYS A 79 -7.00 -15.35 7.26
CA LYS A 79 -7.73 -14.97 8.46
C LYS A 79 -7.77 -16.08 9.51
N LYS A 80 -7.93 -17.34 9.10
CA LYS A 80 -7.94 -18.51 10.01
C LYS A 80 -6.57 -18.83 10.61
N MET A 81 -5.48 -18.28 10.05
CA MET A 81 -4.13 -18.46 10.57
C MET A 81 -3.75 -17.43 11.63
N SER A 82 -4.59 -16.41 11.87
CA SER A 82 -4.38 -15.43 12.94
C SER A 82 -4.36 -16.10 14.30
N GLU A 83 -3.32 -15.82 15.10
CA GLU A 83 -3.11 -16.43 16.41
C GLU A 83 -3.66 -15.59 17.57
N ASN A 84 -3.87 -14.28 17.34
CA ASN A 84 -4.40 -13.36 18.34
C ASN A 84 -5.82 -12.86 18.03
N GLY A 85 -6.50 -13.47 17.05
CA GLY A 85 -7.89 -13.17 16.69
C GLY A 85 -8.10 -11.90 15.87
N LEU A 86 -7.07 -11.09 15.64
CA LEU A 86 -7.16 -9.92 14.77
C LEU A 86 -7.25 -10.36 13.30
N LYS A 87 -8.07 -9.66 12.50
CA LYS A 87 -8.14 -9.93 11.06
C LYS A 87 -6.90 -9.32 10.39
N PRO A 88 -6.04 -10.12 9.73
CA PRO A 88 -4.88 -9.59 9.02
C PRO A 88 -5.27 -8.75 7.80
N SER A 89 -4.35 -7.90 7.32
CA SER A 89 -4.50 -7.18 6.06
C SER A 89 -4.68 -8.16 4.89
N ILE A 90 -5.45 -7.77 3.87
CA ILE A 90 -5.55 -8.51 2.60
C ILE A 90 -4.17 -8.72 1.95
N GLU A 91 -3.23 -7.85 2.24
CA GLU A 91 -1.88 -7.83 1.66
C GLU A 91 -0.84 -8.61 2.48
N THR A 92 -1.27 -9.36 3.49
CA THR A 92 -0.41 -10.23 4.31
C THR A 92 0.47 -11.16 3.46
N GLY A 93 0.02 -11.53 2.26
CA GLY A 93 0.76 -12.39 1.35
C GLY A 93 2.13 -11.84 0.99
N PHE A 94 2.25 -10.62 0.47
CA PHE A 94 3.57 -10.07 0.12
C PHE A 94 4.40 -9.70 1.36
N HIS A 95 3.77 -9.33 2.48
CA HIS A 95 4.50 -9.11 3.73
C HIS A 95 5.23 -10.36 4.20
N SER A 96 4.65 -11.54 3.97
CA SER A 96 5.23 -12.81 4.41
C SER A 96 6.53 -13.17 3.69
N ILE A 97 6.68 -12.76 2.43
CA ILE A 97 7.82 -13.13 1.56
C ILE A 97 8.95 -12.08 1.53
N LEU A 98 8.69 -10.85 1.96
CA LEU A 98 9.70 -9.79 2.03
C LEU A 98 10.51 -9.86 3.34
N GLY A 99 11.52 -8.99 3.52
CA GLY A 99 12.42 -8.99 4.67
C GLY A 99 11.78 -8.83 6.04
N LYS A 100 12.60 -8.61 7.07
CA LYS A 100 12.15 -8.56 8.47
C LYS A 100 11.20 -7.40 8.74
N PHE A 101 11.50 -6.21 8.24
CA PHE A 101 10.69 -4.99 8.39
C PHE A 101 10.17 -4.55 7.03
N VAL A 102 8.87 -4.42 6.90
CA VAL A 102 8.19 -4.04 5.65
C VAL A 102 7.25 -2.87 5.92
N LEU A 103 7.34 -1.85 5.08
CA LEU A 103 6.41 -0.71 5.06
C LEU A 103 5.83 -0.57 3.66
N HIS A 104 4.51 -0.60 3.57
CA HIS A 104 3.74 -0.29 2.37
C HIS A 104 2.93 0.99 2.57
N THR A 105 2.98 1.90 1.60
CA THR A 105 2.28 3.19 1.64
C THR A 105 1.61 3.51 0.31
N HIS A 106 0.55 4.31 0.37
CA HIS A 106 -0.13 4.89 -0.80
C HIS A 106 0.37 6.33 -1.03
N SER A 107 1.70 6.50 -1.02
CA SER A 107 2.35 7.80 -1.11
C SER A 107 1.92 8.58 -2.35
N VAL A 108 1.43 9.81 -2.16
CA VAL A 108 1.10 10.76 -3.25
C VAL A 108 2.29 10.95 -4.18
N TYR A 109 3.51 11.03 -3.62
CA TYR A 109 4.74 11.21 -4.40
C TYR A 109 5.02 9.99 -5.30
N ALA A 110 5.00 8.79 -4.73
CA ALA A 110 5.22 7.57 -5.50
C ALA A 110 4.07 7.32 -6.49
N ASN A 111 2.82 7.62 -6.10
CA ASN A 111 1.65 7.44 -6.95
C ASN A 111 1.55 8.47 -8.08
N THR A 112 2.22 9.62 -7.98
CA THR A 112 2.42 10.51 -9.13
C THR A 112 3.14 9.78 -10.28
N LEU A 113 4.08 8.88 -9.96
CA LEU A 113 4.73 8.01 -10.94
C LEU A 113 3.87 6.77 -11.26
N ASN A 114 3.43 6.03 -10.25
CA ASN A 114 2.70 4.76 -10.41
C ASN A 114 1.40 4.91 -11.22
N CYS A 115 0.76 6.10 -11.15
CA CYS A 115 -0.51 6.40 -11.80
C CYS A 115 -0.34 7.25 -13.08
N SER A 116 0.85 7.27 -13.69
CA SER A 116 1.11 7.95 -14.95
C SER A 116 1.66 7.01 -16.02
N PHE A 117 1.36 7.26 -17.29
CA PHE A 117 1.89 6.46 -18.40
C PHE A 117 3.41 6.53 -18.50
N GLN A 118 4.01 7.66 -18.14
CA GLN A 118 5.47 7.87 -18.14
C GLN A 118 6.16 7.25 -16.92
N GLY A 119 5.40 6.83 -15.91
CA GLY A 119 5.91 6.44 -14.60
C GLY A 119 6.90 5.28 -14.64
N LYS A 120 6.61 4.23 -15.39
CA LYS A 120 7.46 3.03 -15.48
C LYS A 120 8.87 3.34 -15.99
N GLU A 121 8.97 4.15 -17.04
CA GLU A 121 10.25 4.57 -17.60
C GLU A 121 11.02 5.45 -16.61
N LEU A 122 10.32 6.42 -16.00
CA LEU A 122 10.92 7.33 -15.02
C LEU A 122 11.42 6.59 -13.79
N ILE A 123 10.62 5.66 -13.24
CA ILE A 123 11.03 4.85 -12.10
C ILE A 123 12.27 4.03 -12.46
N SER A 124 12.30 3.37 -13.62
CA SER A 124 13.46 2.60 -14.06
C SER A 124 14.73 3.45 -14.20
N LYS A 125 14.59 4.71 -14.58
CA LYS A 125 15.70 5.67 -14.71
C LYS A 125 16.19 6.17 -13.34
N ILE A 126 15.26 6.51 -12.43
CA ILE A 126 15.59 7.06 -11.11
C ILE A 126 16.04 5.95 -10.15
N PHE A 127 15.38 4.80 -10.21
CA PHE A 127 15.58 3.65 -9.32
C PHE A 127 15.85 2.36 -10.12
N PRO A 128 17.00 2.22 -10.78
CA PRO A 128 17.29 1.05 -11.62
C PRO A 128 17.28 -0.28 -10.86
N GLN A 129 17.41 -0.24 -9.53
CA GLN A 129 17.35 -1.41 -8.65
C GLN A 129 15.94 -1.72 -8.14
N ALA A 130 14.94 -0.86 -8.40
CA ALA A 130 13.58 -1.10 -7.90
C ALA A 130 12.87 -2.19 -8.71
N ILE A 131 12.02 -2.93 -8.03
CA ILE A 131 11.09 -3.87 -8.66
C ILE A 131 9.86 -3.09 -9.11
N LEU A 132 9.48 -3.22 -10.38
CA LEU A 132 8.27 -2.64 -10.94
C LEU A 132 7.23 -3.74 -11.13
N VAL A 133 6.10 -3.61 -10.47
CA VAL A 133 5.00 -4.56 -10.56
C VAL A 133 3.85 -3.91 -11.31
N ASP A 134 3.53 -4.44 -12.50
CA ASP A 134 2.34 -4.02 -13.26
C ASP A 134 1.09 -4.25 -12.41
N TYR A 135 0.06 -3.44 -12.64
CA TYR A 135 -1.17 -3.50 -11.85
C TYR A 135 -1.64 -4.94 -11.62
N ALA A 136 -2.02 -5.19 -10.40
CA ALA A 136 -2.59 -6.46 -9.94
C ALA A 136 -3.63 -6.18 -8.85
N LEU A 137 -4.64 -7.03 -8.78
CA LEU A 137 -5.65 -6.93 -7.75
C LEU A 137 -5.00 -7.09 -6.36
N PRO A 138 -5.30 -6.19 -5.40
CA PRO A 138 -4.78 -6.31 -4.03
C PRO A 138 -5.04 -7.69 -3.41
N GLY A 139 -4.09 -8.19 -2.65
CA GLY A 139 -4.18 -9.48 -1.98
C GLY A 139 -3.38 -10.58 -2.68
N LEU A 140 -4.03 -11.65 -3.13
CA LEU A 140 -3.36 -12.82 -3.70
C LEU A 140 -2.57 -12.49 -4.96
N GLU A 141 -3.18 -11.81 -5.92
CA GLU A 141 -2.60 -11.61 -7.24
C GLU A 141 -1.32 -10.75 -7.17
N VAL A 142 -1.37 -9.60 -6.48
CA VAL A 142 -0.20 -8.76 -6.29
C VAL A 142 0.90 -9.50 -5.50
N SER A 143 0.52 -10.30 -4.50
CA SER A 143 1.47 -11.08 -3.70
C SER A 143 2.18 -12.15 -4.53
N GLN A 144 1.47 -12.82 -5.45
CA GLN A 144 2.06 -13.82 -6.35
C GLN A 144 2.99 -13.20 -7.39
N LYS A 145 2.64 -12.02 -7.94
CA LYS A 145 3.53 -11.27 -8.85
C LYS A 145 4.82 -10.88 -8.12
N ILE A 146 4.72 -10.35 -6.91
CA ILE A 146 5.89 -10.00 -6.10
C ILE A 146 6.74 -11.24 -5.79
N LEU A 147 6.12 -12.36 -5.35
CA LEU A 147 6.83 -13.60 -5.06
C LEU A 147 7.66 -14.08 -6.25
N LYS A 148 7.08 -14.06 -7.46
CA LYS A 148 7.81 -14.43 -8.68
C LYS A 148 9.05 -13.54 -8.89
N MET A 149 8.90 -12.22 -8.79
CA MET A 149 9.98 -11.27 -9.05
C MET A 149 11.09 -11.33 -7.99
N VAL A 150 10.75 -11.39 -6.69
CA VAL A 150 11.76 -11.49 -5.64
C VAL A 150 12.49 -12.85 -5.66
N ARG A 151 11.84 -13.91 -6.11
CA ARG A 151 12.46 -15.23 -6.32
C ARG A 151 13.51 -15.18 -7.42
N GLU A 152 13.22 -14.53 -8.54
CA GLU A 152 14.17 -14.30 -9.64
C GLU A 152 15.40 -13.52 -9.17
N LEU A 153 15.23 -12.59 -8.24
CA LEU A 153 16.27 -11.79 -7.60
C LEU A 153 16.91 -12.48 -6.38
N LYS A 154 16.59 -13.75 -6.11
CA LYS A 154 17.11 -14.57 -5.00
C LYS A 154 16.81 -13.96 -3.62
N PHE A 155 15.62 -13.40 -3.42
CA PHE A 155 15.14 -12.84 -2.16
C PHE A 155 16.11 -11.82 -1.52
N PRO A 156 16.25 -10.61 -2.08
CA PRO A 156 17.16 -9.62 -1.54
C PRO A 156 16.77 -9.18 -0.12
N ASN A 157 17.78 -8.91 0.73
CA ASN A 157 17.58 -8.51 2.14
C ASN A 157 16.92 -7.13 2.31
N SER A 158 16.96 -6.29 1.30
CA SER A 158 16.30 -4.99 1.27
C SER A 158 15.91 -4.61 -0.15
N GLY A 159 14.92 -3.74 -0.30
CA GLY A 159 14.55 -3.28 -1.63
C GLY A 159 13.34 -2.37 -1.66
N ILE A 160 13.00 -1.99 -2.88
CA ILE A 160 11.93 -1.06 -3.23
C ILE A 160 11.05 -1.73 -4.28
N ILE A 161 9.74 -1.69 -4.08
CA ILE A 161 8.76 -2.10 -5.09
C ILE A 161 7.84 -0.92 -5.37
N PHE A 162 7.71 -0.54 -6.63
CA PHE A 162 6.65 0.33 -7.09
C PHE A 162 5.52 -0.55 -7.66
N LEU A 163 4.33 -0.34 -7.13
CA LEU A 163 3.11 -1.01 -7.57
C LEU A 163 2.32 -0.07 -8.47
N GLU A 164 2.19 -0.41 -9.75
CA GLU A 164 1.41 0.39 -10.71
C GLU A 164 -0.02 0.60 -10.21
N ASN A 165 -0.51 1.85 -10.25
CA ASN A 165 -1.84 2.23 -9.78
C ASN A 165 -2.16 1.79 -8.35
N HIS A 166 -1.15 1.75 -7.44
CA HIS A 166 -1.40 1.28 -6.08
C HIS A 166 -0.54 2.00 -5.04
N GLY A 167 0.79 1.78 -5.03
CA GLY A 167 1.63 2.33 -3.97
C GLY A 167 3.09 1.92 -4.02
N LEU A 168 3.75 2.08 -2.88
CA LEU A 168 5.17 1.85 -2.67
C LEU A 168 5.37 0.83 -1.55
N ILE A 169 6.29 -0.12 -1.73
CA ILE A 169 6.76 -1.01 -0.66
C ILE A 169 8.26 -0.82 -0.49
N CYS A 170 8.70 -0.64 0.76
CA CYS A 170 10.10 -0.70 1.16
C CYS A 170 10.28 -1.78 2.22
N TRP A 171 11.38 -2.54 2.15
CA TRP A 171 11.70 -3.53 3.16
C TRP A 171 13.19 -3.58 3.46
N SER A 172 13.55 -4.04 4.67
CA SER A 172 14.92 -4.27 5.09
C SER A 172 14.98 -5.22 6.29
N GLU A 173 16.17 -5.76 6.56
CA GLU A 173 16.46 -6.56 7.76
C GLU A 173 16.67 -5.69 9.01
N LYS A 174 16.91 -4.37 8.86
CA LYS A 174 17.12 -3.41 9.94
C LYS A 174 16.22 -2.19 9.80
N VAL A 175 15.67 -1.71 10.91
CA VAL A 175 14.79 -0.53 10.93
C VAL A 175 15.50 0.72 10.42
N LYS A 176 16.76 0.94 10.82
CA LYS A 176 17.55 2.10 10.38
C LYS A 176 17.69 2.13 8.85
N ASP A 177 17.96 0.96 8.25
CA ASP A 177 18.13 0.86 6.80
C ASP A 177 16.81 1.05 6.07
N LEU A 178 15.69 0.52 6.61
CA LEU A 178 14.34 0.79 6.09
C LEU A 178 14.00 2.28 6.12
N LYS A 179 14.27 2.97 7.24
CA LYS A 179 14.02 4.42 7.36
C LYS A 179 14.81 5.21 6.32
N ASN A 180 16.10 4.92 6.21
CA ASN A 180 16.97 5.56 5.22
C ASN A 180 16.48 5.29 3.79
N LEU A 181 16.15 4.03 3.48
CA LEU A 181 15.66 3.63 2.17
C LEU A 181 14.37 4.37 1.81
N TYR A 182 13.39 4.39 2.72
CA TYR A 182 12.10 5.05 2.52
C TYR A 182 12.25 6.56 2.30
N ASN A 183 13.07 7.23 3.12
CA ASN A 183 13.34 8.67 2.98
C ASN A 183 14.06 8.96 1.67
N ASN A 184 15.11 8.21 1.33
CA ASN A 184 15.87 8.38 0.09
C ASN A 184 14.99 8.21 -1.16
N VAL A 185 14.02 7.28 -1.16
CA VAL A 185 13.07 7.14 -2.27
C VAL A 185 12.28 8.42 -2.45
N HIS A 186 11.75 8.99 -1.38
CA HIS A 186 10.95 10.23 -1.46
C HIS A 186 11.80 11.45 -1.83
N ASP A 187 13.02 11.54 -1.32
CA ASP A 187 13.96 12.61 -1.67
C ASP A 187 14.35 12.56 -3.15
N GLU A 188 14.65 11.37 -3.68
CA GLU A 188 14.96 11.22 -5.10
C GLU A 188 13.74 11.49 -5.99
N ILE A 189 12.53 11.10 -5.60
CA ILE A 189 11.31 11.47 -6.34
C ILE A 189 11.16 12.99 -6.35
N LYS A 190 11.25 13.65 -5.20
CA LYS A 190 11.11 15.12 -5.08
C LYS A 190 12.20 15.90 -5.81
N LYS A 191 13.39 15.33 -5.97
CA LYS A 191 14.50 15.91 -6.73
C LYS A 191 14.29 15.84 -8.25
N ASN A 192 13.65 14.78 -8.73
CA ASN A 192 13.47 14.51 -10.15
C ASN A 192 12.13 15.00 -10.72
N LEU A 193 11.12 15.24 -9.87
CA LEU A 193 9.81 15.72 -10.26
C LEU A 193 9.47 17.03 -9.55
N LYS A 194 8.55 17.77 -10.14
CA LYS A 194 7.96 18.97 -9.53
C LYS A 194 6.77 18.56 -8.67
N PHE A 195 6.63 19.19 -7.50
CA PHE A 195 5.48 19.01 -6.61
C PHE A 195 4.96 20.36 -6.15
N PHE A 196 3.65 20.46 -5.96
CA PHE A 196 3.08 21.57 -5.23
C PHE A 196 3.48 21.49 -3.74
N LYS A 197 3.48 22.67 -3.09
CA LYS A 197 3.71 22.70 -1.63
C LYS A 197 2.62 21.90 -0.92
N GLU A 198 3.03 21.12 0.07
CA GLU A 198 2.09 20.37 0.91
C GLU A 198 1.09 21.31 1.60
N ILE A 199 -0.17 20.92 1.59
CA ILE A 199 -1.27 21.67 2.19
C ILE A 199 -1.93 20.86 3.30
N ASN A 200 -2.62 21.56 4.21
CA ASN A 200 -3.42 20.92 5.24
C ASN A 200 -4.88 20.83 4.78
N ILE A 201 -5.44 19.63 4.73
CA ILE A 201 -6.81 19.35 4.26
C ILE A 201 -7.89 20.13 5.02
N LYS A 202 -7.62 20.59 6.25
CA LYS A 202 -8.57 21.38 7.04
C LYS A 202 -9.03 22.68 6.38
N ASN A 203 -8.30 23.15 5.37
CA ASN A 203 -8.58 24.40 4.64
C ASN A 203 -9.29 24.17 3.30
N GLU A 204 -9.54 22.94 2.88
CA GLU A 204 -10.20 22.63 1.61
C GLU A 204 -11.65 22.19 1.84
N THR A 205 -12.60 23.08 1.58
CA THR A 205 -14.04 22.85 1.82
C THR A 205 -14.74 22.06 0.70
N GLN A 206 -14.18 21.98 -0.51
CA GLN A 206 -14.75 21.24 -1.65
C GLN A 206 -13.66 20.72 -2.58
N LEU A 207 -13.31 19.44 -2.45
CA LEU A 207 -12.49 18.74 -3.43
C LEU A 207 -13.38 18.09 -4.50
N PRO A 208 -13.03 18.18 -5.80
CA PRO A 208 -13.73 17.44 -6.83
C PRO A 208 -13.77 15.95 -6.53
N ASN A 209 -14.96 15.35 -6.54
CA ASN A 209 -15.11 13.91 -6.34
C ASN A 209 -15.02 13.21 -7.69
N PRO A 210 -14.00 12.36 -7.91
CA PRO A 210 -13.83 11.67 -9.19
C PRO A 210 -14.93 10.63 -9.42
N THR A 211 -15.23 10.38 -10.68
CA THR A 211 -16.09 9.27 -11.08
C THR A 211 -15.35 7.94 -11.01
N ILE A 212 -16.07 6.82 -11.05
CA ILE A 212 -15.46 5.47 -11.09
C ILE A 212 -14.57 5.25 -12.31
N LYS A 213 -14.78 6.02 -13.38
CA LYS A 213 -13.96 5.95 -14.59
C LYS A 213 -12.61 6.67 -14.44
N GLU A 214 -12.45 7.45 -13.38
CA GLU A 214 -11.25 8.25 -13.11
C GLU A 214 -10.51 7.75 -11.86
N CYS A 215 -10.69 6.50 -11.47
CA CYS A 215 -9.99 5.92 -10.32
C CYS A 215 -8.52 5.63 -10.66
N LEU A 216 -7.62 6.08 -9.79
CA LEU A 216 -6.18 5.90 -9.93
C LEU A 216 -5.65 4.70 -9.12
N PHE A 217 -6.25 4.39 -7.97
CA PHE A 217 -5.76 3.37 -7.05
C PHE A 217 -6.90 2.69 -6.27
N PRO A 218 -6.67 1.49 -5.70
CA PRO A 218 -7.74 0.67 -5.10
C PRO A 218 -8.52 1.34 -3.99
N ASP A 219 -7.87 2.03 -3.04
CA ASP A 219 -8.57 2.68 -1.93
C ASP A 219 -9.53 3.79 -2.40
N GLN A 220 -9.19 4.48 -3.48
CA GLN A 220 -10.10 5.44 -4.10
C GLN A 220 -11.35 4.74 -4.64
N VAL A 221 -11.22 3.59 -5.29
CA VAL A 221 -12.36 2.79 -5.76
C VAL A 221 -13.26 2.37 -4.61
N VAL A 222 -12.66 1.93 -3.50
CA VAL A 222 -13.38 1.45 -2.31
C VAL A 222 -14.16 2.55 -1.63
N PHE A 223 -13.59 3.75 -1.50
CA PHE A 223 -14.15 4.80 -0.64
C PHE A 223 -14.75 5.99 -1.40
N ALA A 224 -14.28 6.33 -2.59
CA ALA A 224 -14.76 7.52 -3.32
C ALA A 224 -16.12 7.30 -4.02
N GLY A 225 -16.44 6.07 -4.42
CA GLY A 225 -17.66 5.71 -5.15
C GLY A 225 -18.95 5.62 -4.31
N HIS A 226 -18.88 5.80 -2.99
CA HIS A 226 -20.04 5.65 -2.10
C HIS A 226 -20.47 6.97 -1.46
N GLU A 227 -21.78 7.09 -1.14
CA GLU A 227 -22.38 8.23 -0.42
C GLU A 227 -21.90 8.33 1.05
N ILE A 228 -20.82 7.66 1.42
CA ILE A 228 -20.30 7.64 2.78
C ILE A 228 -19.59 8.96 3.05
N ASN A 229 -20.12 9.72 3.98
CA ASN A 229 -19.50 10.94 4.50
C ASN A 229 -18.49 10.56 5.61
N SER A 230 -17.35 9.95 5.23
CA SER A 230 -16.32 9.51 6.18
C SER A 230 -15.00 10.25 5.96
N THR A 231 -14.23 10.42 7.03
CA THR A 231 -12.87 10.98 6.97
C THR A 231 -12.01 10.21 5.96
N THR A 232 -12.12 8.89 5.92
CA THR A 232 -11.40 8.03 4.96
C THR A 232 -11.71 8.38 3.50
N LYS A 233 -12.98 8.69 3.17
CA LYS A 233 -13.37 9.14 1.83
C LYS A 233 -12.70 10.47 1.48
N VAL A 234 -12.77 11.44 2.38
CA VAL A 234 -12.17 12.77 2.18
C VAL A 234 -10.65 12.66 1.98
N GLU A 235 -9.96 11.84 2.77
CA GLU A 235 -8.52 11.61 2.65
C GLU A 235 -8.14 10.97 1.31
N ASN A 236 -8.93 10.01 0.79
CA ASN A 236 -8.70 9.40 -0.51
C ASN A 236 -8.98 10.34 -1.69
N ILE A 237 -10.02 11.18 -1.59
CA ILE A 237 -10.31 12.23 -2.58
C ILE A 237 -9.16 13.25 -2.59
N PHE A 238 -8.65 13.63 -1.43
CA PHE A 238 -7.49 14.51 -1.30
C PHE A 238 -6.27 13.92 -2.04
N ALA A 239 -5.90 12.67 -1.75
CA ALA A 239 -4.77 12.02 -2.40
C ALA A 239 -4.93 11.96 -3.93
N TYR A 240 -6.12 11.60 -4.42
CA TYR A 240 -6.43 11.63 -5.84
C TYR A 240 -6.15 13.00 -6.46
N ASN A 241 -6.70 14.06 -5.86
CA ASN A 241 -6.53 15.42 -6.40
C ASN A 241 -5.06 15.86 -6.40
N GLU A 242 -4.31 15.56 -5.34
CA GLU A 242 -2.88 15.88 -5.26
C GLU A 242 -2.06 15.09 -6.30
N ILE A 243 -2.37 13.81 -6.52
CA ILE A 243 -1.72 13.00 -7.55
C ILE A 243 -1.99 13.58 -8.94
N ILE A 244 -3.24 13.88 -9.30
CA ILE A 244 -3.60 14.48 -10.60
C ILE A 244 -2.93 15.84 -10.79
N LYS A 245 -2.95 16.70 -9.76
CA LYS A 245 -2.27 18.01 -9.83
C LYS A 245 -0.77 17.85 -10.14
N ASN A 246 -0.10 16.89 -9.45
CA ASN A 246 1.33 16.66 -9.63
C ASN A 246 1.65 16.00 -10.99
N ILE A 247 0.82 15.07 -11.47
CA ILE A 247 0.93 14.50 -12.82
C ILE A 247 0.88 15.61 -13.87
N ASN A 248 -0.13 16.50 -13.79
CA ASN A 248 -0.29 17.62 -14.71
C ASN A 248 0.87 18.64 -14.61
N LEU A 249 1.37 18.93 -13.40
CA LEU A 249 2.50 19.84 -13.18
C LEU A 249 3.78 19.37 -13.89
N ASN A 250 3.94 18.06 -14.04
CA ASN A 250 5.08 17.45 -14.74
C ASN A 250 4.80 17.18 -16.22
N ASN A 251 3.64 17.57 -16.75
CA ASN A 251 3.19 17.30 -18.12
C ASN A 251 3.17 15.79 -18.44
N TYR A 252 2.71 14.98 -17.48
CA TYR A 252 2.49 13.54 -17.67
C TYR A 252 1.01 13.26 -17.89
N ASP A 253 0.72 12.06 -18.40
CA ASP A 253 -0.63 11.60 -18.67
C ASP A 253 -1.09 10.66 -17.56
N PRO A 254 -2.25 10.90 -16.90
CA PRO A 254 -2.76 10.01 -15.85
C PRO A 254 -3.16 8.66 -16.45
N LYS A 255 -2.80 7.59 -15.74
CA LYS A 255 -3.17 6.21 -16.05
C LYS A 255 -4.24 5.76 -15.07
N PHE A 256 -5.48 5.64 -15.53
CA PHE A 256 -6.60 5.21 -14.70
C PHE A 256 -6.74 3.69 -14.68
N LEU A 257 -7.32 3.16 -13.61
CA LEU A 257 -7.77 1.77 -13.53
C LEU A 257 -8.89 1.51 -14.55
N SER A 258 -8.91 0.31 -15.12
CA SER A 258 -10.02 -0.09 -15.98
C SER A 258 -11.31 -0.27 -15.17
N LEU A 259 -12.48 -0.13 -15.81
CA LEU A 259 -13.76 -0.43 -15.16
C LEU A 259 -13.84 -1.88 -14.69
N PHE A 260 -13.18 -2.80 -15.38
CA PHE A 260 -13.09 -4.19 -14.97
C PHE A 260 -12.36 -4.33 -13.64
N ASP A 261 -11.19 -3.69 -13.50
CA ASP A 261 -10.40 -3.70 -12.26
C ASP A 261 -11.17 -3.05 -11.11
N CYS A 262 -11.81 -1.90 -11.35
CA CYS A 262 -12.65 -1.24 -10.36
C CYS A 262 -13.78 -2.16 -9.85
N ASN A 263 -14.46 -2.88 -10.75
CA ASN A 263 -15.50 -3.82 -10.39
C ASN A 263 -14.96 -5.03 -9.60
N GLN A 264 -13.77 -5.50 -9.92
CA GLN A 264 -13.13 -6.57 -9.14
C GLN A 264 -12.81 -6.11 -7.72
N ILE A 265 -12.25 -4.89 -7.53
CA ILE A 265 -11.94 -4.32 -6.22
C ILE A 265 -13.19 -4.23 -5.35
N ILE A 266 -14.28 -3.66 -5.87
CA ILE A 266 -15.56 -3.48 -5.13
C ILE A 266 -16.11 -4.84 -4.64
N ASN A 267 -15.85 -5.92 -5.38
CA ASN A 267 -16.36 -7.25 -5.05
C ASN A 267 -15.49 -8.03 -4.06
N LEU A 268 -14.32 -7.51 -3.65
CA LEU A 268 -13.51 -8.15 -2.60
C LEU A 268 -14.21 -8.09 -1.24
N ASP A 269 -14.33 -9.23 -0.58
CA ASP A 269 -14.97 -9.33 0.76
C ASP A 269 -14.22 -8.54 1.83
N SER A 270 -12.90 -8.46 1.72
CA SER A 270 -12.07 -7.63 2.58
C SER A 270 -12.36 -6.13 2.44
N GLU A 271 -12.63 -5.66 1.22
CA GLU A 271 -12.94 -4.27 0.96
C GLU A 271 -14.35 -3.92 1.43
N LYS A 272 -15.32 -4.81 1.23
CA LYS A 272 -16.65 -4.69 1.83
C LYS A 272 -16.61 -4.62 3.35
N PHE A 273 -15.69 -5.37 3.97
CA PHE A 273 -15.46 -5.30 5.43
C PHE A 273 -14.89 -3.94 5.84
N ARG A 274 -13.87 -3.42 5.13
CA ARG A 274 -13.27 -2.09 5.39
C ARG A 274 -14.29 -0.97 5.27
N GLN A 275 -15.17 -1.02 4.27
CA GLN A 275 -16.27 -0.05 4.09
C GLN A 275 -17.23 -0.03 5.29
N LYS A 276 -17.53 -1.19 5.88
CA LYS A 276 -18.41 -1.28 7.08
C LYS A 276 -17.77 -0.65 8.31
N LEU A 277 -16.46 -0.69 8.44
CA LEU A 277 -15.73 -0.08 9.57
C LEU A 277 -15.57 1.44 9.43
N SER A 278 -15.75 1.98 8.23
CA SER A 278 -15.60 3.41 7.93
C SER A 278 -16.93 4.18 8.02
N LYS A 279 -18.02 3.50 8.39
CA LYS A 279 -19.34 4.10 8.68
C LYS A 279 -19.38 4.50 10.14
#